data_fb888370b51949c926e175bb38d2167f
#
_entry.id   fb888370b51949c926e175bb38d2167f
#
_cell.length_a   1.000
_cell.length_b   1.000
_cell.length_c   1.000
_cell.angle_alpha   90.00
_cell.angle_beta   90.00
_cell.angle_gamma   90.00
#
_symmetry.space_group_name_H-M   'P 1'
#
loop_
_entity.id
_entity.type
_entity.pdbx_description
1 polymer ?
#
loop_
_entity_poly.entity_id
_entity_poly.type
_entity_poly.pdbx_seq_one_letter_code
_entity_poly.pdbx_strand_id
1 'polypeptide(L)'
;MSRRTFVGTALAGSALVLGGTARARGRSPQTAQAVRVTNHLEILPRSTWGADLAPKGPMAPEDVRFLLVHHTATSNRTPDQRQLIRNIFAFHTSNAKRWNDVAYNYFVGPDGTVWEGRAGSLDGPVVADATGGNQGFSQLVCLLGDFSTTAPPAAMQHSLVLLLSHLSQRYNLGTWKDATNSFVSRGSNRWPAGRQVEARTISGHRDMTFTACPGNAAYGLLDDWRAQVHPIVAASWVRPGLQPAVRSGLEAP
;
A
#
# COMPACT_ATOMS: atom_id res chain seq x y z
N MET A 1 40.79 -1.23 73.21
CA MET A 1 40.69 -0.06 74.10
C MET A 1 39.97 1.06 73.42
N SER A 2 38.95 1.56 74.09
CA SER A 2 38.20 2.82 73.97
C SER A 2 37.40 3.12 72.71
N ARG A 3 36.12 2.97 72.95
CA ARG A 3 34.99 3.48 72.11
C ARG A 3 34.92 5.02 72.26
N ARG A 4 34.59 5.73 71.15
CA ARG A 4 33.93 7.03 71.32
C ARG A 4 32.76 7.09 70.33
N THR A 5 31.60 7.14 70.93
CA THR A 5 30.29 7.39 70.31
C THR A 5 30.14 8.87 69.98
N PHE A 6 29.71 9.20 68.77
CA PHE A 6 29.23 10.55 68.45
C PHE A 6 27.73 10.46 68.11
N VAL A 7 26.95 11.14 68.92
CA VAL A 7 25.53 11.37 68.73
C VAL A 7 25.37 12.61 67.89
N GLY A 8 24.81 12.49 66.70
CA GLY A 8 24.46 13.60 65.84
C GLY A 8 22.96 13.68 65.69
N THR A 9 22.40 14.77 66.16
CA THR A 9 20.97 15.10 66.13
C THR A 9 20.50 15.38 64.70
N ALA A 10 19.52 14.63 64.22
CA ALA A 10 18.90 14.87 62.93
C ALA A 10 17.70 15.82 63.09
N LEU A 11 17.75 16.96 62.43
CA LEU A 11 16.60 17.87 62.25
C LEU A 11 15.78 17.38 61.07
N ALA A 12 14.54 16.99 61.35
CA ALA A 12 13.54 16.61 60.33
C ALA A 12 12.94 17.87 59.70
N GLY A 13 13.30 18.14 58.47
CA GLY A 13 12.65 19.12 57.65
C GLY A 13 11.56 18.46 56.80
N SER A 14 10.30 18.72 57.11
CA SER A 14 9.15 18.26 56.32
C SER A 14 9.02 19.13 55.07
N ALA A 15 9.39 18.59 53.91
CA ALA A 15 9.10 19.18 52.63
C ALA A 15 7.70 18.75 52.16
N LEU A 16 6.76 19.68 52.12
CA LEU A 16 5.46 19.49 51.50
C LEU A 16 5.64 19.39 49.97
N VAL A 17 5.54 18.21 49.42
CA VAL A 17 5.46 18.00 47.96
C VAL A 17 4.02 18.21 47.53
N LEU A 18 3.72 19.37 47.00
CA LEU A 18 2.48 19.63 46.26
C LEU A 18 2.50 18.82 44.95
N GLY A 19 1.91 17.63 44.99
CA GLY A 19 1.70 16.79 43.81
C GLY A 19 0.71 17.43 42.86
N GLY A 20 1.22 18.23 41.90
CA GLY A 20 0.46 18.65 40.76
C GLY A 20 0.21 17.47 39.84
N THR A 21 -1.00 16.90 39.83
CA THR A 21 -1.42 15.93 38.83
C THR A 21 -1.53 16.64 37.50
N ALA A 22 -0.46 16.55 36.67
CA ALA A 22 -0.53 16.96 35.30
C ALA A 22 -1.55 16.03 34.60
N ARG A 23 -2.76 16.54 34.44
CA ARG A 23 -3.78 15.91 33.61
C ARG A 23 -3.24 15.86 32.20
N ALA A 24 -2.83 14.69 31.72
CA ALA A 24 -2.53 14.46 30.32
C ALA A 24 -3.75 14.91 29.52
N ARG A 25 -3.62 16.05 28.84
CA ARG A 25 -4.62 16.47 27.85
C ARG A 25 -4.64 15.39 26.79
N GLY A 26 -5.68 14.54 26.82
CA GLY A 26 -5.98 13.59 25.77
C GLY A 26 -6.00 14.37 24.45
N ARG A 27 -5.04 14.06 23.57
CA ARG A 27 -5.06 14.56 22.20
C ARG A 27 -6.35 14.03 21.60
N SER A 28 -7.29 14.91 21.25
CA SER A 28 -8.47 14.53 20.49
C SER A 28 -8.00 13.72 19.29
N PRO A 29 -8.67 12.61 18.94
CA PRO A 29 -8.29 11.86 17.76
C PRO A 29 -8.37 12.82 16.56
N GLN A 30 -7.20 13.19 16.03
CA GLN A 30 -7.11 13.97 14.81
C GLN A 30 -7.77 13.11 13.74
N THR A 31 -8.93 13.52 13.21
CA THR A 31 -9.57 12.86 12.08
C THR A 31 -8.55 12.81 10.97
N ALA A 32 -8.10 11.61 10.62
CA ALA A 32 -7.09 11.43 9.59
C ALA A 32 -7.66 12.01 8.28
N GLN A 33 -7.02 13.06 7.76
CA GLN A 33 -7.44 13.72 6.55
C GLN A 33 -6.94 12.95 5.33
N ALA A 34 -7.72 12.98 4.25
CA ALA A 34 -7.30 12.46 2.95
C ALA A 34 -6.05 13.20 2.46
N VAL A 35 -5.12 12.46 1.87
CA VAL A 35 -3.92 13.00 1.24
C VAL A 35 -4.22 13.24 -0.23
N ARG A 36 -4.21 14.50 -0.65
CA ARG A 36 -4.36 14.86 -2.06
C ARG A 36 -3.06 14.57 -2.79
N VAL A 37 -3.07 13.58 -3.68
CA VAL A 37 -1.89 13.18 -4.46
C VAL A 37 -1.90 13.77 -5.89
N THR A 38 -3.08 14.11 -6.41
CA THR A 38 -3.26 14.90 -7.63
C THR A 38 -4.48 15.82 -7.47
N ASN A 39 -4.75 16.69 -8.45
CA ASN A 39 -5.95 17.55 -8.43
C ASN A 39 -7.26 16.74 -8.46
N HIS A 40 -7.20 15.46 -8.84
CA HIS A 40 -8.37 14.60 -9.05
C HIS A 40 -8.33 13.32 -8.22
N LEU A 41 -7.30 13.11 -7.39
CA LEU A 41 -7.16 11.91 -6.58
C LEU A 41 -6.75 12.25 -5.16
N GLU A 42 -7.56 11.79 -4.22
CA GLU A 42 -7.26 11.79 -2.79
C GLU A 42 -7.16 10.34 -2.29
N ILE A 43 -6.21 10.07 -1.41
CA ILE A 43 -6.01 8.77 -0.79
C ILE A 43 -6.22 8.93 0.70
N LEU A 44 -7.11 8.14 1.27
CA LEU A 44 -7.31 8.06 2.70
C LEU A 44 -6.13 7.29 3.32
N PRO A 45 -5.40 7.89 4.27
CA PRO A 45 -4.26 7.21 4.90
C PRO A 45 -4.73 5.99 5.71
N ARG A 46 -3.81 5.06 5.92
CA ARG A 46 -4.04 3.81 6.66
C ARG A 46 -4.70 4.03 8.02
N SER A 47 -4.42 5.13 8.68
CA SER A 47 -5.02 5.50 9.96
C SER A 47 -6.55 5.68 9.92
N THR A 48 -7.15 5.85 8.74
CA THR A 48 -8.62 5.98 8.60
C THR A 48 -9.37 4.66 8.81
N TRP A 49 -8.68 3.52 8.61
CA TRP A 49 -9.27 2.19 8.80
C TRP A 49 -8.56 1.36 9.88
N GLY A 50 -7.29 1.66 10.19
CA GLY A 50 -6.45 0.82 11.03
C GLY A 50 -5.47 1.59 11.93
N ALA A 51 -5.86 2.73 12.51
CA ALA A 51 -5.00 3.50 13.43
C ALA A 51 -4.51 2.70 14.64
N ASP A 52 -5.30 1.72 15.08
CA ASP A 52 -5.03 0.79 16.17
C ASP A 52 -4.35 -0.52 15.72
N LEU A 53 -4.14 -0.71 14.42
CA LEU A 53 -3.63 -1.95 13.84
C LEU A 53 -2.21 -1.73 13.30
N ALA A 54 -1.22 -1.85 14.18
CA ALA A 54 0.19 -1.77 13.75
C ALA A 54 0.56 -2.96 12.84
N PRO A 55 1.44 -2.76 11.83
CA PRO A 55 2.08 -3.87 11.11
C PRO A 55 2.75 -4.86 12.07
N LYS A 56 2.79 -6.13 11.71
CA LYS A 56 3.39 -7.21 12.53
C LYS A 56 4.89 -7.36 12.33
N GLY A 57 5.47 -6.59 11.42
CA GLY A 57 6.91 -6.59 11.15
C GLY A 57 7.33 -5.41 10.25
N PRO A 58 8.61 -5.30 9.92
CA PRO A 58 9.14 -4.21 9.14
C PRO A 58 8.62 -4.22 7.71
N MET A 59 8.50 -3.03 7.13
CA MET A 59 8.21 -2.82 5.72
C MET A 59 9.52 -2.57 4.97
N ALA A 60 9.79 -3.37 3.93
CA ALA A 60 10.96 -3.22 3.10
C ALA A 60 10.66 -2.30 1.89
N PRO A 61 11.67 -1.57 1.37
CA PRO A 61 11.51 -0.82 0.12
C PRO A 61 11.39 -1.74 -1.09
N GLU A 62 10.81 -1.23 -2.19
CA GLU A 62 10.57 -1.98 -3.41
C GLU A 62 11.17 -1.28 -4.64
N ASP A 63 11.71 -2.07 -5.58
CA ASP A 63 12.04 -1.64 -6.94
C ASP A 63 10.81 -1.85 -7.84
N VAL A 64 10.00 -0.79 -7.97
CA VAL A 64 8.70 -0.90 -8.66
C VAL A 64 8.88 -0.95 -10.17
N ARG A 65 8.44 -2.03 -10.79
CA ARG A 65 8.43 -2.27 -12.24
C ARG A 65 7.03 -2.52 -12.79
N PHE A 66 6.09 -2.93 -11.92
CA PHE A 66 4.74 -3.32 -12.27
C PHE A 66 3.71 -2.71 -11.33
N LEU A 67 2.50 -2.50 -11.86
CA LEU A 67 1.29 -2.26 -11.10
C LEU A 67 0.37 -3.46 -11.29
N LEU A 68 0.01 -4.14 -10.21
CA LEU A 68 -0.85 -5.32 -10.27
C LEU A 68 -2.24 -5.01 -9.74
N VAL A 69 -3.24 -5.24 -10.60
CA VAL A 69 -4.65 -5.13 -10.21
C VAL A 69 -5.12 -6.45 -9.61
N HIS A 70 -5.76 -6.34 -8.45
CA HIS A 70 -6.36 -7.42 -7.68
C HIS A 70 -7.84 -7.15 -7.41
N HIS A 71 -8.55 -8.17 -6.94
CA HIS A 71 -9.80 -8.04 -6.23
C HIS A 71 -9.73 -8.81 -4.91
N THR A 72 -10.61 -8.45 -3.96
CA THR A 72 -10.69 -9.17 -2.68
C THR A 72 -11.45 -10.49 -2.76
N ALA A 73 -12.19 -10.70 -3.83
CA ALA A 73 -13.15 -11.83 -3.99
C ALA A 73 -14.14 -11.93 -2.82
N THR A 74 -14.54 -10.77 -2.28
CA THR A 74 -15.54 -10.65 -1.21
C THR A 74 -16.87 -10.14 -1.78
N SER A 75 -17.93 -10.15 -0.96
CA SER A 75 -19.23 -9.65 -1.37
C SER A 75 -19.17 -8.21 -1.91
N ASN A 76 -19.83 -7.97 -3.06
CA ASN A 76 -20.01 -6.62 -3.64
C ASN A 76 -21.01 -5.75 -2.85
N ARG A 77 -21.66 -6.31 -1.83
CA ARG A 77 -22.67 -5.64 -1.00
C ARG A 77 -22.14 -5.31 0.41
N THR A 78 -20.83 -5.20 0.60
CA THR A 78 -20.25 -4.88 1.91
C THR A 78 -20.50 -3.40 2.24
N PRO A 79 -21.31 -3.09 3.26
CA PRO A 79 -21.68 -1.71 3.57
C PRO A 79 -20.56 -0.92 4.24
N ASP A 80 -19.71 -1.60 5.00
CA ASP A 80 -18.56 -0.99 5.70
C ASP A 80 -17.24 -1.47 5.09
N GLN A 81 -16.70 -0.66 4.21
CA GLN A 81 -15.45 -0.93 3.49
C GLN A 81 -14.23 -0.89 4.43
N ARG A 82 -14.25 -0.03 5.45
CA ARG A 82 -13.17 0.05 6.44
C ARG A 82 -13.12 -1.22 7.28
N GLN A 83 -14.28 -1.70 7.72
CA GLN A 83 -14.35 -2.97 8.45
C GLN A 83 -13.92 -4.15 7.57
N LEU A 84 -14.23 -4.14 6.27
CA LEU A 84 -13.73 -5.14 5.34
C LEU A 84 -12.19 -5.13 5.27
N ILE A 85 -11.56 -3.96 5.16
CA ILE A 85 -10.08 -3.85 5.16
C ILE A 85 -9.48 -4.35 6.47
N ARG A 86 -10.11 -4.05 7.62
CA ARG A 86 -9.71 -4.58 8.93
C ARG A 86 -9.79 -6.11 9.00
N ASN A 87 -10.84 -6.69 8.44
CA ASN A 87 -10.99 -8.16 8.37
C ASN A 87 -9.90 -8.79 7.49
N ILE A 88 -9.57 -8.14 6.36
CA ILE A 88 -8.46 -8.55 5.49
C ILE A 88 -7.13 -8.46 6.25
N PHE A 89 -6.88 -7.39 7.01
CA PHE A 89 -5.70 -7.29 7.87
C PHE A 89 -5.62 -8.46 8.86
N ALA A 90 -6.71 -8.73 9.58
CA ALA A 90 -6.75 -9.83 10.54
C ALA A 90 -6.44 -11.19 9.88
N PHE A 91 -6.99 -11.44 8.68
CA PHE A 91 -6.71 -12.67 7.93
C PHE A 91 -5.26 -12.72 7.43
N HIS A 92 -4.73 -11.64 6.84
CA HIS A 92 -3.38 -11.61 6.29
C HIS A 92 -2.29 -11.71 7.37
N THR A 93 -2.55 -11.17 8.56
CA THR A 93 -1.61 -11.25 9.69
C THR A 93 -1.84 -12.45 10.61
N SER A 94 -2.83 -13.31 10.29
CA SER A 94 -3.13 -14.53 11.05
C SER A 94 -2.03 -15.60 10.89
N ASN A 95 -2.10 -16.64 11.72
CA ASN A 95 -1.20 -17.78 11.63
C ASN A 95 -1.26 -18.53 10.29
N ALA A 96 -2.34 -18.38 9.53
CA ALA A 96 -2.51 -19.00 8.21
C ALA A 96 -1.67 -18.33 7.12
N LYS A 97 -1.49 -17.00 7.19
CA LYS A 97 -0.73 -16.22 6.19
C LYS A 97 0.60 -15.70 6.72
N ARG A 98 0.63 -15.22 7.96
CA ARG A 98 1.82 -14.66 8.65
C ARG A 98 2.50 -13.53 7.88
N TRP A 99 1.71 -12.75 7.14
CA TRP A 99 2.20 -11.54 6.48
C TRP A 99 2.31 -10.39 7.49
N ASN A 100 3.20 -9.47 7.22
CA ASN A 100 3.45 -8.36 8.15
C ASN A 100 2.32 -7.32 8.18
N ASP A 101 1.48 -7.26 7.13
CA ASP A 101 0.37 -6.31 7.01
C ASP A 101 -0.63 -6.84 5.96
N VAL A 102 -1.60 -6.02 5.55
CA VAL A 102 -2.39 -6.31 4.35
C VAL A 102 -1.47 -6.49 3.15
N ALA A 103 -1.80 -7.42 2.27
CA ALA A 103 -0.96 -7.77 1.12
C ALA A 103 -0.88 -6.69 0.04
N TYR A 104 -1.78 -5.70 0.07
CA TYR A 104 -1.98 -4.73 -1.00
C TYR A 104 -1.54 -3.34 -0.57
N ASN A 105 -0.86 -2.61 -1.46
CA ASN A 105 -0.42 -1.24 -1.21
C ASN A 105 -1.60 -0.28 -1.13
N TYR A 106 -2.62 -0.49 -1.96
CA TYR A 106 -3.81 0.35 -2.02
C TYR A 106 -5.08 -0.48 -2.17
N PHE A 107 -6.20 0.06 -1.67
CA PHE A 107 -7.54 -0.45 -1.92
C PHE A 107 -8.37 0.59 -2.65
N VAL A 108 -9.28 0.13 -3.53
CA VAL A 108 -10.27 0.98 -4.18
C VAL A 108 -11.65 0.41 -3.89
N GLY A 109 -12.53 1.24 -3.35
CA GLY A 109 -13.90 0.90 -3.02
C GLY A 109 -14.88 1.06 -4.17
N PRO A 110 -16.07 0.45 -4.08
CA PRO A 110 -17.11 0.53 -5.11
C PRO A 110 -17.61 1.96 -5.37
N ASP A 111 -17.50 2.84 -4.38
CA ASP A 111 -17.83 4.27 -4.46
C ASP A 111 -16.69 5.14 -5.01
N GLY A 112 -15.55 4.52 -5.35
CA GLY A 112 -14.34 5.20 -5.81
C GLY A 112 -13.42 5.71 -4.70
N THR A 113 -13.74 5.48 -3.43
CA THR A 113 -12.83 5.82 -2.32
C THR A 113 -11.53 5.01 -2.43
N VAL A 114 -10.40 5.68 -2.27
CA VAL A 114 -9.07 5.06 -2.28
C VAL A 114 -8.46 5.10 -0.89
N TRP A 115 -7.92 3.98 -0.44
CA TRP A 115 -7.20 3.86 0.83
C TRP A 115 -5.76 3.42 0.62
N GLU A 116 -4.86 3.98 1.42
CA GLU A 116 -3.61 3.32 1.70
C GLU A 116 -3.89 2.00 2.43
N GLY A 117 -3.36 0.92 1.89
CA GLY A 117 -3.45 -0.40 2.49
C GLY A 117 -2.24 -0.68 3.37
N ARG A 118 -1.18 -1.20 2.76
CA ARG A 118 0.09 -1.53 3.43
C ARG A 118 0.78 -0.28 3.94
N ALA A 119 1.21 -0.32 5.20
CA ALA A 119 1.81 0.82 5.88
C ALA A 119 3.03 1.37 5.11
N GLY A 120 3.08 2.69 4.95
CA GLY A 120 4.16 3.40 4.27
C GLY A 120 4.01 3.50 2.75
N SER A 121 2.93 2.97 2.15
CA SER A 121 2.73 3.04 0.70
C SER A 121 2.49 4.46 0.19
N LEU A 122 1.97 5.36 1.04
CA LEU A 122 1.88 6.79 0.73
C LEU A 122 3.25 7.47 0.71
N ASP A 123 4.17 7.04 1.57
CA ASP A 123 5.49 7.67 1.73
C ASP A 123 6.50 7.18 0.69
N GLY A 124 6.43 5.90 0.31
CA GLY A 124 7.37 5.29 -0.62
C GLY A 124 6.93 3.95 -1.20
N PRO A 125 7.76 3.34 -2.04
CA PRO A 125 7.54 2.00 -2.52
C PRO A 125 7.78 0.98 -1.40
N VAL A 126 6.75 0.23 -1.07
CA VAL A 126 6.82 -0.82 -0.05
C VAL A 126 6.53 -2.17 -0.68
N VAL A 127 7.36 -3.17 -0.37
CA VAL A 127 7.16 -4.56 -0.80
C VAL A 127 5.79 -5.06 -0.34
N ALA A 128 5.03 -5.65 -1.25
CA ALA A 128 3.73 -6.27 -0.99
C ALA A 128 3.84 -7.81 -1.00
N ASP A 129 2.80 -8.52 -0.50
CA ASP A 129 2.89 -9.97 -0.35
C ASP A 129 2.20 -10.76 -1.46
N ALA A 130 1.08 -10.28 -2.01
CA ALA A 130 0.30 -11.02 -3.02
C ALA A 130 0.82 -10.81 -4.46
N THR A 131 2.12 -10.91 -4.67
CA THR A 131 2.80 -10.57 -5.93
C THR A 131 2.95 -11.73 -6.91
N GLY A 132 2.64 -12.96 -6.50
CA GLY A 132 2.90 -14.15 -7.33
C GLY A 132 4.40 -14.35 -7.61
N GLY A 133 4.76 -14.72 -8.84
CA GLY A 133 6.15 -15.00 -9.20
C GLY A 133 7.10 -13.82 -9.26
N ASN A 134 6.59 -12.59 -9.32
CA ASN A 134 7.43 -11.40 -9.32
C ASN A 134 7.81 -10.90 -7.92
N GLN A 135 7.24 -11.43 -6.89
CA GLN A 135 7.52 -11.30 -5.44
C GLN A 135 8.41 -10.11 -5.05
N GLY A 136 7.86 -8.93 -5.11
CA GLY A 136 8.61 -7.70 -5.22
C GLY A 136 8.41 -7.12 -6.62
N PHE A 137 9.02 -6.05 -6.96
CA PHE A 137 8.90 -5.32 -8.22
C PHE A 137 7.50 -4.75 -8.52
N SER A 138 6.54 -4.82 -7.58
CA SER A 138 5.15 -4.42 -7.84
C SER A 138 4.54 -3.58 -6.75
N GLN A 139 3.71 -2.62 -7.15
CA GLN A 139 2.70 -2.04 -6.28
C GLN A 139 1.34 -2.64 -6.61
N LEU A 140 0.62 -3.06 -5.58
CA LEU A 140 -0.63 -3.81 -5.69
C LEU A 140 -1.82 -2.91 -5.38
N VAL A 141 -2.76 -2.84 -6.33
CA VAL A 141 -4.04 -2.13 -6.18
C VAL A 141 -5.16 -3.16 -6.13
N CYS A 142 -5.88 -3.21 -5.02
CA CYS A 142 -6.92 -4.20 -4.79
C CYS A 142 -8.32 -3.57 -4.80
N LEU A 143 -9.17 -4.05 -5.67
CA LEU A 143 -10.59 -3.67 -5.77
C LEU A 143 -11.39 -4.40 -4.68
N LEU A 144 -12.16 -3.68 -3.87
CA LEU A 144 -13.00 -4.26 -2.82
C LEU A 144 -14.26 -4.87 -3.44
N GLY A 145 -14.33 -6.18 -3.55
CA GLY A 145 -15.45 -6.94 -4.11
C GLY A 145 -15.02 -8.18 -4.87
N ASP A 146 -15.98 -8.82 -5.53
CA ASP A 146 -15.80 -9.94 -6.45
C ASP A 146 -16.19 -9.53 -7.87
N PHE A 147 -15.20 -9.53 -8.76
CA PHE A 147 -15.33 -9.13 -10.16
C PHE A 147 -15.08 -10.30 -11.11
N SER A 148 -15.45 -11.49 -10.67
CA SER A 148 -15.37 -12.71 -11.49
C SER A 148 -16.37 -12.68 -12.65
N THR A 149 -17.59 -12.16 -12.42
CA THR A 149 -18.68 -12.16 -13.40
C THR A 149 -19.28 -10.77 -13.65
N THR A 150 -19.08 -9.83 -12.73
CA THR A 150 -19.65 -8.48 -12.80
C THR A 150 -18.52 -7.47 -12.88
N ALA A 151 -18.60 -6.51 -13.79
CA ALA A 151 -17.63 -5.44 -13.91
C ALA A 151 -17.60 -4.56 -12.64
N PRO A 152 -16.42 -4.01 -12.27
CA PRO A 152 -16.33 -3.00 -11.22
C PRO A 152 -17.22 -1.80 -11.53
N PRO A 153 -17.84 -1.14 -10.51
CA PRO A 153 -18.61 0.08 -10.71
C PRO A 153 -17.80 1.20 -11.37
N ALA A 154 -18.46 2.08 -12.13
CA ALA A 154 -17.78 3.16 -12.87
C ALA A 154 -16.93 4.07 -11.97
N ALA A 155 -17.41 4.41 -10.76
CA ALA A 155 -16.65 5.21 -9.79
C ALA A 155 -15.34 4.51 -9.37
N MET A 156 -15.38 3.20 -9.11
CA MET A 156 -14.20 2.39 -8.80
C MET A 156 -13.21 2.36 -9.96
N GLN A 157 -13.69 2.14 -11.19
CA GLN A 157 -12.85 2.12 -12.39
C GLN A 157 -12.17 3.47 -12.62
N HIS A 158 -12.91 4.57 -12.47
CA HIS A 158 -12.37 5.92 -12.59
C HIS A 158 -11.23 6.17 -11.59
N SER A 159 -11.46 5.87 -10.31
CA SER A 159 -10.44 6.02 -9.27
C SER A 159 -9.25 5.08 -9.47
N LEU A 160 -9.48 3.86 -9.96
CA LEU A 160 -8.41 2.93 -10.34
C LEU A 160 -7.51 3.54 -11.42
N VAL A 161 -8.09 4.08 -12.49
CA VAL A 161 -7.33 4.72 -13.59
C VAL A 161 -6.52 5.90 -13.08
N LEU A 162 -7.09 6.76 -12.23
CA LEU A 162 -6.35 7.88 -11.62
C LEU A 162 -5.20 7.39 -10.72
N LEU A 163 -5.44 6.35 -9.91
CA LEU A 163 -4.41 5.77 -9.05
C LEU A 163 -3.30 5.11 -9.86
N LEU A 164 -3.63 4.32 -10.87
CA LEU A 164 -2.63 3.71 -11.76
C LEU A 164 -1.82 4.78 -12.49
N SER A 165 -2.45 5.88 -12.93
CA SER A 165 -1.76 7.01 -13.55
C SER A 165 -0.79 7.69 -12.59
N HIS A 166 -1.23 7.97 -11.36
CA HIS A 166 -0.39 8.54 -10.31
C HIS A 166 0.83 7.64 -9.99
N LEU A 167 0.61 6.35 -9.81
CA LEU A 167 1.68 5.40 -9.51
C LEU A 167 2.64 5.23 -10.69
N SER A 168 2.13 5.22 -11.92
CA SER A 168 2.97 5.18 -13.12
C SER A 168 3.89 6.39 -13.22
N GLN A 169 3.38 7.60 -12.93
CA GLN A 169 4.20 8.82 -12.88
C GLN A 169 5.22 8.75 -11.74
N ARG A 170 4.77 8.37 -10.54
CA ARG A 170 5.61 8.31 -9.34
C ARG A 170 6.81 7.37 -9.49
N TYR A 171 6.61 6.25 -10.17
CA TYR A 171 7.63 5.21 -10.35
C TYR A 171 8.24 5.18 -11.75
N ASN A 172 7.94 6.17 -12.58
CA ASN A 172 8.45 6.29 -13.96
C ASN A 172 8.22 5.03 -14.81
N LEU A 173 6.98 4.55 -14.80
CA LEU A 173 6.59 3.34 -15.52
C LEU A 173 6.05 3.65 -16.92
N GLY A 174 6.43 2.85 -17.91
CA GLY A 174 5.87 2.93 -19.26
C GLY A 174 4.37 2.60 -19.24
N THR A 175 3.57 3.40 -19.96
CA THR A 175 2.11 3.27 -20.02
C THR A 175 1.55 3.17 -21.44
N TRP A 176 2.41 3.20 -22.50
CA TRP A 176 1.94 2.99 -23.86
C TRP A 176 1.31 1.58 -24.01
N LYS A 177 0.55 1.39 -25.08
CA LYS A 177 -0.33 0.22 -25.27
C LYS A 177 0.36 -1.11 -24.97
N ASP A 178 1.62 -1.27 -25.39
CA ASP A 178 2.37 -2.53 -25.25
C ASP A 178 3.52 -2.44 -24.25
N ALA A 179 3.46 -1.45 -23.35
CA ALA A 179 4.48 -1.27 -22.33
C ALA A 179 4.67 -2.55 -21.49
N THR A 180 5.87 -3.09 -21.51
CA THR A 180 6.28 -4.26 -20.74
C THR A 180 7.46 -3.92 -19.83
N ASN A 181 7.69 -4.77 -18.88
CA ASN A 181 8.89 -4.80 -18.07
C ASN A 181 9.28 -6.25 -17.77
N SER A 182 10.48 -6.48 -17.32
CA SER A 182 10.99 -7.82 -17.07
C SER A 182 11.42 -8.01 -15.62
N PHE A 183 11.41 -9.27 -15.18
CA PHE A 183 11.92 -9.69 -13.87
C PHE A 183 12.43 -11.13 -13.95
N VAL A 184 13.32 -11.48 -13.01
CA VAL A 184 13.68 -12.88 -12.80
C VAL A 184 12.74 -13.46 -11.75
N SER A 185 11.97 -14.49 -12.12
CA SER A 185 11.00 -15.10 -11.21
C SER A 185 11.68 -15.68 -9.98
N ARG A 186 11.09 -15.39 -8.81
CA ARG A 186 11.46 -16.00 -7.53
C ARG A 186 10.68 -17.29 -7.24
N GLY A 187 9.87 -17.71 -8.18
CA GLY A 187 9.07 -18.91 -8.12
C GLY A 187 7.59 -18.64 -7.83
N SER A 188 6.72 -19.20 -8.67
CA SER A 188 5.28 -19.29 -8.47
C SER A 188 4.77 -20.56 -9.15
N ASN A 189 3.48 -20.84 -9.04
CA ASN A 189 2.86 -21.96 -9.77
C ASN A 189 2.81 -21.74 -11.29
N ARG A 190 3.09 -20.53 -11.79
CA ARG A 190 3.12 -20.18 -13.22
C ARG A 190 4.54 -20.07 -13.77
N TRP A 191 5.44 -19.44 -12.99
CA TRP A 191 6.81 -19.16 -13.42
C TRP A 191 7.82 -19.80 -12.47
N PRO A 192 8.62 -20.80 -12.95
CA PRO A 192 9.71 -21.38 -12.15
C PRO A 192 10.70 -20.31 -11.68
N ALA A 193 11.31 -20.54 -10.52
CA ALA A 193 12.38 -19.66 -10.02
C ALA A 193 13.55 -19.61 -11.01
N GLY A 194 14.15 -18.43 -11.17
CA GLY A 194 15.26 -18.17 -12.09
C GLY A 194 14.86 -17.93 -13.54
N ARG A 195 13.57 -18.08 -13.91
CA ARG A 195 13.10 -17.80 -15.25
C ARG A 195 13.00 -16.29 -15.47
N GLN A 196 13.59 -15.80 -16.57
CA GLN A 196 13.31 -14.45 -17.07
C GLN A 196 11.88 -14.38 -17.61
N VAL A 197 11.11 -13.44 -17.10
CA VAL A 197 9.70 -13.21 -17.47
C VAL A 197 9.54 -11.79 -17.94
N GLU A 198 8.81 -11.60 -19.03
CA GLU A 198 8.33 -10.30 -19.48
C GLU A 198 6.82 -10.22 -19.31
N ALA A 199 6.32 -9.11 -18.78
CA ALA A 199 4.90 -8.88 -18.56
C ALA A 199 4.53 -7.40 -18.80
N ARG A 200 3.24 -7.14 -19.00
CA ARG A 200 2.74 -5.76 -19.12
C ARG A 200 3.02 -4.99 -17.83
N THR A 201 3.43 -3.74 -17.96
CA THR A 201 3.70 -2.84 -16.81
C THR A 201 2.49 -2.73 -15.88
N ILE A 202 1.29 -2.60 -16.45
CA ILE A 202 0.03 -2.69 -15.71
C ILE A 202 -0.56 -4.07 -16.02
N SER A 203 -0.65 -4.94 -15.02
CA SER A 203 -1.05 -6.34 -15.15
C SER A 203 -2.12 -6.73 -14.12
N GLY A 204 -2.77 -7.84 -14.34
CA GLY A 204 -3.57 -8.50 -13.32
C GLY A 204 -2.73 -9.52 -12.54
N HIS A 205 -3.15 -9.88 -11.32
CA HIS A 205 -2.47 -10.90 -10.52
C HIS A 205 -2.26 -12.21 -11.29
N ARG A 206 -3.19 -12.62 -12.13
CA ARG A 206 -3.10 -13.86 -12.93
C ARG A 206 -1.99 -13.86 -13.99
N ASP A 207 -1.42 -12.71 -14.30
CA ASP A 207 -0.26 -12.64 -15.19
C ASP A 207 1.01 -13.13 -14.49
N MET A 208 1.04 -13.07 -13.15
CA MET A 208 2.20 -13.44 -12.32
C MET A 208 2.09 -14.84 -11.70
N THR A 209 0.87 -15.37 -11.54
CA THR A 209 0.61 -16.68 -10.95
C THR A 209 -0.72 -17.24 -11.45
N PHE A 210 -0.92 -18.57 -11.41
CA PHE A 210 -2.22 -19.16 -11.74
C PHE A 210 -3.22 -18.87 -10.62
N THR A 211 -4.16 -17.97 -10.91
CA THR A 211 -5.22 -17.54 -10.00
C THR A 211 -6.40 -16.98 -10.79
N ALA A 212 -7.58 -16.98 -10.20
CA ALA A 212 -8.76 -16.31 -10.77
C ALA A 212 -8.72 -14.77 -10.60
N CYS A 213 -7.87 -14.26 -9.69
CA CYS A 213 -7.74 -12.82 -9.43
C CYS A 213 -7.17 -12.08 -10.67
N PRO A 214 -7.68 -10.89 -11.00
CA PRO A 214 -8.65 -10.03 -10.32
C PRO A 214 -10.12 -10.32 -10.66
N GLY A 215 -10.48 -11.50 -11.12
CA GLY A 215 -11.78 -11.87 -11.66
C GLY A 215 -11.86 -11.65 -13.16
N ASN A 216 -12.67 -12.45 -13.89
CA ASN A 216 -12.70 -12.41 -15.35
C ASN A 216 -13.22 -11.07 -15.89
N ALA A 217 -14.27 -10.51 -15.25
CA ALA A 217 -14.84 -9.25 -15.68
C ALA A 217 -13.86 -8.07 -15.48
N ALA A 218 -13.15 -8.00 -14.36
CA ALA A 218 -12.11 -6.98 -14.14
C ALA A 218 -10.90 -7.19 -15.05
N TYR A 219 -10.47 -8.44 -15.25
CA TYR A 219 -9.32 -8.74 -16.10
C TYR A 219 -9.57 -8.35 -17.57
N GLY A 220 -10.80 -8.55 -18.06
CA GLY A 220 -11.20 -8.15 -19.42
C GLY A 220 -11.15 -6.64 -19.67
N LEU A 221 -11.13 -5.82 -18.60
CA LEU A 221 -11.06 -4.35 -18.70
C LEU A 221 -9.63 -3.79 -18.63
N LEU A 222 -8.61 -4.64 -18.45
CA LEU A 222 -7.24 -4.16 -18.29
C LEU A 222 -6.73 -3.34 -19.49
N ASP A 223 -7.07 -3.73 -20.71
CA ASP A 223 -6.67 -2.97 -21.92
C ASP A 223 -7.36 -1.61 -21.99
N ASP A 224 -8.63 -1.53 -21.60
CA ASP A 224 -9.37 -0.27 -21.54
C ASP A 224 -8.78 0.65 -20.45
N TRP A 225 -8.40 0.12 -19.31
CA TRP A 225 -7.74 0.92 -18.25
C TRP A 225 -6.35 1.39 -18.67
N ARG A 226 -5.54 0.55 -19.33
CA ARG A 226 -4.25 0.96 -19.92
C ARG A 226 -4.41 2.09 -20.92
N ALA A 227 -5.42 1.99 -21.80
CA ALA A 227 -5.73 3.01 -22.79
C ALA A 227 -6.13 4.35 -22.16
N GLN A 228 -6.81 4.34 -21.01
CA GLN A 228 -7.17 5.54 -20.25
C GLN A 228 -6.00 6.11 -19.42
N VAL A 229 -5.12 5.28 -18.89
CA VAL A 229 -3.95 5.69 -18.10
C VAL A 229 -2.93 6.42 -18.98
N HIS A 230 -2.67 5.93 -20.19
CA HIS A 230 -1.61 6.46 -21.03
C HIS A 230 -1.73 7.97 -21.32
N PRO A 231 -2.84 8.53 -21.80
CA PRO A 231 -2.95 9.96 -22.08
C PRO A 231 -2.81 10.83 -20.81
N ILE A 232 -3.25 10.35 -19.64
CA ILE A 232 -3.10 11.06 -18.36
C ILE A 232 -1.61 11.19 -18.01
N VAL A 233 -0.87 10.09 -18.14
CA VAL A 233 0.58 10.07 -17.86
C VAL A 233 1.34 10.89 -18.90
N ALA A 234 1.06 10.72 -20.20
CA ALA A 234 1.71 11.46 -21.28
C ALA A 234 1.52 12.97 -21.15
N ALA A 235 0.31 13.43 -20.79
CA ALA A 235 0.03 14.85 -20.60
C ALA A 235 0.86 15.50 -19.47
N SER A 236 1.27 14.74 -18.46
CA SER A 236 2.12 15.25 -17.39
C SER A 236 3.59 15.44 -17.80
N TRP A 237 4.06 14.68 -18.77
CA TRP A 237 5.45 14.75 -19.29
C TRP A 237 5.65 15.97 -20.22
N VAL A 238 4.56 16.50 -20.78
CA VAL A 238 4.59 17.67 -21.68
C VAL A 238 4.65 19.00 -20.91
N ARG A 239 4.45 19.01 -19.60
CA ARG A 239 4.55 20.25 -18.79
C ARG A 239 6.01 20.59 -18.51
N PRO A 240 6.54 21.74 -19.01
CA PRO A 240 7.90 22.18 -18.71
C PRO A 240 8.02 22.45 -17.19
N GLY A 241 8.84 21.68 -16.49
CA GLY A 241 9.15 21.89 -15.06
C GLY A 241 9.17 20.66 -14.19
N LEU A 242 8.67 19.53 -14.64
CA LEU A 242 8.77 18.24 -13.92
C LEU A 242 9.54 17.24 -14.79
N GLN A 243 10.84 17.48 -14.99
CA GLN A 243 11.70 16.41 -15.49
C GLN A 243 11.89 15.39 -14.38
N PRO A 244 11.60 14.09 -14.59
CA PRO A 244 11.99 13.05 -13.67
C PRO A 244 13.51 13.12 -13.52
N ALA A 245 14.02 13.02 -12.29
CA ALA A 245 15.42 12.89 -12.03
C ALA A 245 15.96 11.71 -12.86
N VAL A 246 16.75 12.01 -13.88
CA VAL A 246 17.46 11.00 -14.65
C VAL A 246 18.35 10.26 -13.65
N ARG A 247 18.09 8.99 -13.45
CA ARG A 247 19.01 8.11 -12.72
C ARG A 247 20.27 8.00 -13.56
N SER A 248 21.21 8.92 -13.34
CA SER A 248 22.58 8.79 -13.82
C SER A 248 23.27 7.73 -12.96
N GLY A 249 23.71 6.65 -13.58
CA GLY A 249 24.73 5.77 -13.05
C GLY A 249 24.23 4.58 -12.25
N LEU A 250 24.05 3.47 -12.95
CA LEU A 250 24.51 2.18 -12.51
C LEU A 250 25.32 1.61 -13.69
N GLU A 251 26.60 1.99 -13.72
CA GLU A 251 27.60 1.15 -14.40
C GLU A 251 27.65 -0.17 -13.63
N ALA A 252 27.44 -1.25 -14.36
CA ALA A 252 27.64 -2.61 -13.86
C ALA A 252 29.16 -2.89 -13.79
N PRO A 253 29.64 -3.65 -12.78
CA PRO A 253 30.94 -4.28 -12.84
C PRO A 253 30.97 -5.47 -13.79
#